data_a6a4d82ead433b9fa6f818607d7165b6
#
_entry.id   a6a4d82ead433b9fa6f818607d7165b6
#
_cell.length_a   1.000
_cell.length_b   1.000
_cell.length_c   1.000
_cell.angle_alpha   90.00
_cell.angle_beta   90.00
_cell.angle_gamma   90.00
#
_symmetry.space_group_name_H-M   'P 1'
#
loop_
_entity.id
_entity.type
_entity.pdbx_description
1 polymer ?
#
loop_
_entity_poly.entity_id
_entity_poly.type
_entity_poly.pdbx_seq_one_letter_code
_entity_poly.pdbx_strand_id
1 'polypeptide(L)'
;MLPIRLLLDYPGYRGQSISTVILKDFLWGSDNGHLWFLPTLFLMLAVSLALIKVCGTGIRLDIAMGTLSLLSWAVFVFAHTLVQKNTYLAQFAFYYFFFALGFIYHRHEAVLRRENRRGTTTPLIPTPITVIILAACVALSWNTHSTTITFVLSAISTLCIYLLIPRRSCAPLRLISKDSMGIYLFHSPMLYISFTYWPEINPLFMVLINFVGFGCVAILLTELMRRIHCGIVIGE
;
A
#
# COMPACT_ATOMS: atom_id res chain seq x y z
N MET A 1 6.36 15.14 -7.64
CA MET A 1 6.52 14.55 -9.00
C MET A 1 6.41 15.60 -10.10
N LEU A 2 5.39 16.48 -10.08
CA LEU A 2 5.20 17.51 -11.10
C LEU A 2 6.48 18.32 -11.42
N PRO A 3 7.22 18.90 -10.43
CA PRO A 3 8.43 19.66 -10.72
C PRO A 3 9.51 18.85 -11.45
N ILE A 4 9.69 17.59 -11.05
CA ILE A 4 10.72 16.71 -11.65
C ILE A 4 10.33 16.33 -13.07
N ARG A 5 9.05 16.04 -13.33
CA ARG A 5 8.56 15.73 -14.68
C ARG A 5 8.61 16.94 -15.62
N LEU A 6 8.35 18.13 -15.09
CA LEU A 6 8.52 19.37 -15.85
C LEU A 6 9.97 19.64 -16.19
N LEU A 7 10.91 19.39 -15.24
CA LEU A 7 12.36 19.50 -15.46
C LEU A 7 12.88 18.50 -16.47
N LEU A 8 12.33 17.28 -16.51
CA LEU A 8 12.70 16.19 -17.41
C LEU A 8 11.95 16.25 -18.77
N ASP A 9 11.19 17.32 -19.05
CA ASP A 9 10.39 17.50 -20.28
C ASP A 9 9.54 16.28 -20.62
N TYR A 10 8.76 15.81 -19.61
CA TYR A 10 7.94 14.60 -19.74
C TYR A 10 6.97 14.69 -20.92
N PRO A 11 7.01 13.75 -21.90
CA PRO A 11 6.27 13.86 -23.16
C PRO A 11 4.75 14.02 -22.97
N GLY A 12 4.18 13.46 -21.89
CA GLY A 12 2.76 13.55 -21.58
C GLY A 12 2.26 14.96 -21.23
N TYR A 13 3.19 15.89 -20.95
CA TYR A 13 2.83 17.29 -20.60
C TYR A 13 3.03 18.28 -21.74
N ARG A 14 3.62 17.84 -22.84
CA ARG A 14 3.88 18.71 -24.00
C ARG A 14 2.58 19.28 -24.56
N GLY A 15 2.52 20.59 -24.67
CA GLY A 15 1.36 21.31 -25.24
C GLY A 15 0.16 21.44 -24.30
N GLN A 16 0.26 21.00 -23.03
CA GLN A 16 -0.80 21.20 -22.03
C GLN A 16 -0.51 22.41 -21.15
N SER A 17 -1.57 23.13 -20.74
CA SER A 17 -1.41 24.21 -19.76
C SER A 17 -1.11 23.60 -18.37
N ILE A 18 -0.33 24.32 -17.55
CA ILE A 18 0.02 23.89 -16.19
C ILE A 18 -1.23 23.65 -15.35
N SER A 19 -2.27 24.45 -15.49
CA SER A 19 -3.54 24.27 -14.79
C SER A 19 -4.24 22.95 -15.18
N THR A 20 -4.21 22.60 -16.46
CA THR A 20 -4.80 21.33 -16.95
C THR A 20 -4.02 20.14 -16.40
N VAL A 21 -2.68 20.21 -16.37
CA VAL A 21 -1.82 19.16 -15.80
C VAL A 21 -2.10 18.99 -14.31
N ILE A 22 -2.14 20.08 -13.54
CA ILE A 22 -2.44 20.03 -12.11
C ILE A 22 -3.83 19.42 -11.87
N LEU A 23 -4.87 19.85 -12.61
CA LEU A 23 -6.21 19.30 -12.48
C LEU A 23 -6.27 17.80 -12.78
N LYS A 24 -5.64 17.36 -13.87
CA LYS A 24 -5.60 15.95 -14.24
C LYS A 24 -4.85 15.10 -13.20
N ASP A 25 -3.68 15.57 -12.76
CA ASP A 25 -2.85 14.82 -11.81
C ASP A 25 -3.44 14.83 -10.40
N PHE A 26 -3.99 15.96 -9.93
CA PHE A 26 -4.52 16.05 -8.57
C PHE A 26 -5.94 15.51 -8.42
N LEU A 27 -6.87 15.87 -9.34
CA LEU A 27 -8.28 15.48 -9.20
C LEU A 27 -8.58 14.12 -9.82
N TRP A 28 -7.96 13.78 -10.96
CA TRP A 28 -8.22 12.53 -11.64
C TRP A 28 -7.15 11.47 -11.36
N GLY A 29 -5.95 11.89 -10.93
CA GLY A 29 -4.84 10.99 -10.66
C GLY A 29 -4.29 10.29 -11.90
N SER A 30 -4.56 10.84 -13.11
CA SER A 30 -4.32 10.16 -14.38
C SER A 30 -2.87 9.82 -14.62
N ASP A 31 -1.92 10.64 -14.12
CA ASP A 31 -0.49 10.51 -14.36
C ASP A 31 0.34 10.59 -13.07
N ASN A 32 -0.29 10.35 -11.93
CA ASN A 32 0.32 10.62 -10.61
C ASN A 32 1.42 9.61 -10.21
N GLY A 33 1.73 8.63 -11.08
CA GLY A 33 2.71 7.60 -10.78
C GLY A 33 2.35 6.89 -9.46
N HIS A 34 3.27 6.89 -8.50
CA HIS A 34 3.05 6.25 -7.20
C HIS A 34 2.32 7.14 -6.17
N LEU A 35 2.12 8.43 -6.44
CA LEU A 35 1.47 9.35 -5.49
C LEU A 35 -0.04 9.10 -5.34
N TRP A 36 -0.66 8.28 -6.21
CA TRP A 36 -2.06 7.88 -6.08
C TRP A 36 -2.37 7.25 -4.70
N PHE A 37 -1.37 6.64 -4.06
CA PHE A 37 -1.56 5.93 -2.80
C PHE A 37 -2.00 6.87 -1.67
N LEU A 38 -1.43 8.07 -1.55
CA LEU A 38 -1.75 9.00 -0.46
C LEU A 38 -3.20 9.47 -0.47
N PRO A 39 -3.75 10.01 -1.59
CA PRO A 39 -5.17 10.37 -1.65
C PRO A 39 -6.09 9.17 -1.46
N THR A 40 -5.71 8.00 -1.99
CA THR A 40 -6.48 6.76 -1.82
C THR A 40 -6.48 6.30 -0.36
N LEU A 41 -5.33 6.33 0.31
CA LEU A 41 -5.22 6.00 1.74
C LEU A 41 -6.04 6.98 2.59
N PHE A 42 -5.96 8.29 2.29
CA PHE A 42 -6.78 9.30 2.96
C PHE A 42 -8.27 9.00 2.80
N LEU A 43 -8.72 8.64 1.60
CA LEU A 43 -10.11 8.26 1.34
C LEU A 43 -10.50 7.00 2.14
N MET A 44 -9.64 5.99 2.20
CA MET A 44 -9.87 4.78 2.99
C MET A 44 -10.01 5.09 4.48
N LEU A 45 -9.14 5.94 5.01
CA LEU A 45 -9.18 6.38 6.41
C LEU A 45 -10.43 7.20 6.69
N ALA A 46 -10.79 8.17 5.84
CA ALA A 46 -11.97 9.01 5.99
C ALA A 46 -13.26 8.18 6.01
N VAL A 47 -13.40 7.23 5.08
CA VAL A 47 -14.54 6.31 5.02
C VAL A 47 -14.59 5.43 6.27
N SER A 48 -13.45 4.90 6.71
CA SER A 48 -13.39 4.04 7.90
C SER A 48 -13.71 4.81 9.18
N LEU A 49 -13.25 6.06 9.32
CA LEU A 49 -13.61 6.94 10.43
C LEU A 49 -15.10 7.27 10.43
N ALA A 50 -15.70 7.51 9.26
CA ALA A 50 -17.14 7.71 9.14
C ALA A 50 -17.91 6.47 9.59
N LEU A 51 -17.48 5.27 9.18
CA LEU A 51 -18.08 4.01 9.65
C LEU A 51 -17.95 3.82 11.16
N ILE A 52 -16.79 4.11 11.74
CA ILE A 52 -16.57 4.06 13.20
C ILE A 52 -17.55 5.01 13.90
N LYS A 53 -17.73 6.22 13.39
CA LYS A 53 -18.63 7.22 13.97
C LYS A 53 -20.11 6.77 13.93
N VAL A 54 -20.51 6.09 12.85
CA VAL A 54 -21.92 5.64 12.66
C VAL A 54 -22.20 4.31 13.36
N CYS A 55 -21.30 3.33 13.23
CA CYS A 55 -21.53 1.96 13.72
C CYS A 55 -20.96 1.70 15.13
N GLY A 56 -20.13 2.62 15.66
CA GLY A 56 -19.37 2.40 16.89
C GLY A 56 -18.20 1.43 16.65
N THR A 57 -17.71 0.81 17.75
CA THR A 57 -16.51 -0.05 17.72
C THR A 57 -16.79 -1.56 17.83
N GLY A 58 -18.07 -1.96 17.80
CA GLY A 58 -18.49 -3.35 17.96
C GLY A 58 -18.46 -4.17 16.67
N ILE A 59 -19.10 -5.34 16.72
CA ILE A 59 -19.28 -6.26 15.58
C ILE A 59 -19.98 -5.59 14.38
N ARG A 60 -20.83 -4.59 14.63
CA ARG A 60 -21.50 -3.81 13.59
C ARG A 60 -20.50 -3.11 12.67
N LEU A 61 -19.40 -2.61 13.23
CA LEU A 61 -18.32 -2.01 12.44
C LEU A 61 -17.63 -3.04 11.55
N ASP A 62 -17.33 -4.23 12.09
CA ASP A 62 -16.67 -5.29 11.32
C ASP A 62 -17.53 -5.74 10.15
N ILE A 63 -18.85 -5.90 10.37
CA ILE A 63 -19.82 -6.22 9.32
C ILE A 63 -19.88 -5.08 8.30
N ALA A 64 -19.97 -3.83 8.73
CA ALA A 64 -20.06 -2.68 7.83
C ALA A 64 -18.78 -2.53 6.98
N MET A 65 -17.59 -2.66 7.57
CA MET A 65 -16.31 -2.62 6.85
C MET A 65 -16.18 -3.81 5.89
N GLY A 66 -16.52 -5.01 6.33
CA GLY A 66 -16.50 -6.21 5.48
C GLY A 66 -17.46 -6.09 4.29
N THR A 67 -18.69 -5.66 4.54
CA THR A 67 -19.70 -5.46 3.47
C THR A 67 -19.26 -4.39 2.49
N LEU A 68 -18.79 -3.22 2.97
CA LEU A 68 -18.32 -2.15 2.09
C LEU A 68 -17.10 -2.59 1.28
N SER A 69 -16.20 -3.36 1.87
CA SER A 69 -15.01 -3.85 1.17
C SER A 69 -15.36 -4.84 0.06
N LEU A 70 -16.32 -5.72 0.29
CA LEU A 70 -16.82 -6.64 -0.76
C LEU A 70 -17.59 -5.89 -1.85
N LEU A 71 -18.41 -4.91 -1.48
CA LEU A 71 -19.12 -4.07 -2.45
C LEU A 71 -18.15 -3.24 -3.29
N SER A 72 -17.14 -2.63 -2.68
CA SER A 72 -16.14 -1.86 -3.43
C SER A 72 -15.37 -2.72 -4.42
N TRP A 73 -14.99 -3.94 -4.03
CA TRP A 73 -14.37 -4.89 -4.93
C TRP A 73 -15.32 -5.35 -6.05
N ALA A 74 -16.58 -5.61 -5.74
CA ALA A 74 -17.58 -5.94 -6.75
C ALA A 74 -17.75 -4.80 -7.77
N VAL A 75 -17.80 -3.54 -7.31
CA VAL A 75 -17.81 -2.36 -8.17
C VAL A 75 -16.56 -2.30 -9.07
N PHE A 76 -15.38 -2.60 -8.53
CA PHE A 76 -14.17 -2.68 -9.33
C PHE A 76 -14.26 -3.72 -10.45
N VAL A 77 -14.83 -4.91 -10.17
CA VAL A 77 -14.93 -6.00 -11.17
C VAL A 77 -16.02 -5.71 -12.20
N PHE A 78 -17.22 -5.30 -11.76
CA PHE A 78 -18.39 -5.20 -12.64
C PHE A 78 -18.58 -3.82 -13.27
N ALA A 79 -18.05 -2.78 -12.62
CA ALA A 79 -18.14 -1.41 -13.12
C ALA A 79 -16.76 -0.82 -13.49
N HIS A 80 -15.84 -1.66 -13.91
CA HIS A 80 -14.45 -1.32 -14.21
C HIS A 80 -14.29 -0.08 -15.11
N THR A 81 -15.06 0.00 -16.19
CA THR A 81 -15.03 1.13 -17.13
C THR A 81 -15.43 2.47 -16.52
N LEU A 82 -16.33 2.46 -15.53
CA LEU A 82 -16.77 3.67 -14.83
C LEU A 82 -15.73 4.11 -13.78
N VAL A 83 -15.19 3.15 -13.05
CA VAL A 83 -14.26 3.40 -11.94
C VAL A 83 -12.89 3.83 -12.46
N GLN A 84 -12.44 3.30 -13.59
CA GLN A 84 -11.14 3.65 -14.18
C GLN A 84 -11.01 5.11 -14.65
N LYS A 85 -12.12 5.84 -14.79
CA LYS A 85 -12.08 7.27 -15.10
C LYS A 85 -11.39 8.10 -14.02
N ASN A 86 -11.37 7.61 -12.79
CA ASN A 86 -10.65 8.25 -11.68
C ASN A 86 -9.76 7.21 -11.00
N THR A 87 -8.45 7.41 -11.07
CA THR A 87 -7.45 6.48 -10.51
C THR A 87 -7.64 6.27 -9.01
N TYR A 88 -7.97 7.30 -8.24
CA TYR A 88 -8.13 7.17 -6.78
C TYR A 88 -9.34 6.30 -6.42
N LEU A 89 -10.46 6.44 -7.12
CA LEU A 89 -11.64 5.60 -6.91
C LEU A 89 -11.39 4.16 -7.36
N ALA A 90 -10.67 3.96 -8.46
CA ALA A 90 -10.28 2.62 -8.91
C ALA A 90 -9.40 1.92 -7.89
N GLN A 91 -8.38 2.61 -7.38
CA GLN A 91 -7.48 2.08 -6.36
C GLN A 91 -8.20 1.88 -5.02
N PHE A 92 -9.09 2.80 -4.62
CA PHE A 92 -9.95 2.59 -3.45
C PHE A 92 -10.79 1.33 -3.61
N ALA A 93 -11.50 1.18 -4.73
CA ALA A 93 -12.38 0.04 -4.98
C ALA A 93 -11.64 -1.30 -4.92
N PHE A 94 -10.38 -1.33 -5.37
CA PHE A 94 -9.55 -2.54 -5.34
C PHE A 94 -8.92 -2.80 -3.97
N TYR A 95 -8.29 -1.78 -3.36
CA TYR A 95 -7.46 -1.97 -2.17
C TYR A 95 -8.20 -1.82 -0.84
N TYR A 96 -9.42 -1.26 -0.82
CA TYR A 96 -10.17 -1.10 0.43
C TYR A 96 -10.45 -2.43 1.13
N PHE A 97 -10.57 -3.52 0.37
CA PHE A 97 -10.71 -4.86 0.92
C PHE A 97 -9.49 -5.25 1.78
N PHE A 98 -8.28 -5.05 1.27
CA PHE A 98 -7.06 -5.39 2.01
C PHE A 98 -6.86 -4.47 3.23
N PHE A 99 -7.24 -3.21 3.11
CA PHE A 99 -7.24 -2.27 4.23
C PHE A 99 -8.21 -2.72 5.33
N ALA A 100 -9.45 -3.03 4.99
CA ALA A 100 -10.47 -3.53 5.92
C ALA A 100 -10.07 -4.86 6.56
N LEU A 101 -9.48 -5.78 5.77
CA LEU A 101 -8.93 -7.04 6.25
C LEU A 101 -7.87 -6.83 7.33
N GLY A 102 -6.91 -5.93 7.09
CA GLY A 102 -5.87 -5.59 8.07
C GLY A 102 -6.45 -4.96 9.33
N PHE A 103 -7.43 -4.07 9.19
CA PHE A 103 -8.10 -3.43 10.31
C PHE A 103 -8.86 -4.44 11.18
N ILE A 104 -9.67 -5.31 10.56
CA ILE A 104 -10.43 -6.35 11.27
C ILE A 104 -9.47 -7.35 11.90
N TYR A 105 -8.41 -7.78 11.18
CA TYR A 105 -7.39 -8.65 11.73
C TYR A 105 -6.77 -8.08 13.00
N HIS A 106 -6.34 -6.81 12.97
CA HIS A 106 -5.73 -6.17 14.13
C HIS A 106 -6.66 -6.12 15.36
N ARG A 107 -7.95 -5.86 15.13
CA ARG A 107 -8.96 -5.86 16.22
C ARG A 107 -9.15 -7.23 16.85
N HIS A 108 -9.06 -8.30 16.05
CA HIS A 108 -9.28 -9.68 16.51
C HIS A 108 -7.98 -10.45 16.71
N GLU A 109 -6.83 -9.80 16.63
CA GLU A 109 -5.52 -10.45 16.72
C GLU A 109 -5.35 -11.26 18.02
N ALA A 110 -5.87 -10.78 19.14
CA ALA A 110 -5.80 -11.47 20.43
C ALA A 110 -6.51 -12.85 20.41
N VAL A 111 -7.59 -12.96 19.60
CA VAL A 111 -8.34 -14.23 19.43
C VAL A 111 -7.62 -15.15 18.46
N LEU A 112 -7.02 -14.58 17.41
CA LEU A 112 -6.31 -15.34 16.36
C LEU A 112 -4.92 -15.82 16.79
N ARG A 113 -4.38 -15.26 17.88
CA ARG A 113 -3.09 -15.65 18.47
C ARG A 113 -3.30 -16.12 19.91
N ARG A 114 -2.97 -17.38 20.16
CA ARG A 114 -3.05 -17.95 21.49
C ARG A 114 -1.87 -17.46 22.35
N GLU A 115 -2.17 -16.78 23.44
CA GLU A 115 -1.15 -16.39 24.42
C GLU A 115 -0.74 -17.60 25.26
N ASN A 116 0.55 -17.92 25.26
CA ASN A 116 1.08 -18.99 26.07
C ASN A 116 1.44 -18.44 27.48
N ARG A 117 1.43 -19.30 28.51
CA ARG A 117 1.78 -18.95 29.91
C ARG A 117 3.14 -18.23 30.07
N ARG A 118 3.99 -18.25 29.04
CA ARG A 118 5.29 -17.54 28.99
C ARG A 118 5.21 -16.15 28.35
N GLY A 119 4.03 -15.61 28.08
CA GLY A 119 3.84 -14.34 27.38
C GLY A 119 4.26 -14.35 25.90
N THR A 120 4.51 -15.53 25.33
CA THR A 120 4.77 -15.69 23.89
C THR A 120 3.46 -15.96 23.18
N THR A 121 3.15 -15.17 22.18
CA THR A 121 1.98 -15.38 21.32
C THR A 121 2.33 -16.33 20.19
N THR A 122 1.58 -17.42 20.06
CA THR A 122 1.67 -18.35 18.93
C THR A 122 0.47 -18.16 18.01
N PRO A 123 0.66 -18.22 16.69
CA PRO A 123 -0.48 -18.18 15.77
C PRO A 123 -1.35 -19.41 15.97
N LEU A 124 -2.66 -19.27 15.74
CA LEU A 124 -3.61 -20.36 15.83
C LEU A 124 -3.28 -21.49 14.85
N ILE A 125 -2.80 -21.12 13.65
CA ILE A 125 -2.34 -22.06 12.63
C ILE A 125 -0.82 -22.22 12.78
N PRO A 126 -0.29 -23.46 12.83
CA PRO A 126 1.15 -23.71 12.93
C PRO A 126 1.93 -23.03 11.80
N THR A 127 3.05 -22.42 12.14
CA THR A 127 3.92 -21.70 11.18
C THR A 127 4.26 -22.50 9.91
N PRO A 128 4.63 -23.79 9.97
CA PRO A 128 4.91 -24.57 8.76
C PRO A 128 3.71 -24.67 7.81
N ILE A 129 2.51 -24.85 8.36
CA ILE A 129 1.29 -24.94 7.57
C ILE A 129 0.99 -23.58 6.90
N THR A 130 1.15 -22.50 7.65
CA THR A 130 0.96 -21.14 7.11
C THR A 130 1.94 -20.85 5.97
N VAL A 131 3.20 -21.28 6.09
CA VAL A 131 4.21 -21.12 5.02
C VAL A 131 3.84 -21.94 3.79
N ILE A 132 3.36 -23.18 3.97
CA ILE A 132 2.93 -24.05 2.86
C ILE A 132 1.73 -23.40 2.13
N ILE A 133 0.73 -22.93 2.88
CA ILE A 133 -0.43 -22.24 2.28
C ILE A 133 0.01 -21.01 1.50
N LEU A 134 0.89 -20.18 2.08
CA LEU A 134 1.41 -18.98 1.41
C LEU A 134 2.14 -19.35 0.10
N ALA A 135 3.04 -20.34 0.14
CA ALA A 135 3.76 -20.80 -1.04
C ALA A 135 2.81 -21.35 -2.12
N ALA A 136 1.81 -22.12 -1.73
CA ALA A 136 0.78 -22.62 -2.65
C ALA A 136 -0.03 -21.47 -3.28
N CYS A 137 -0.46 -20.49 -2.49
CA CYS A 137 -1.18 -19.31 -3.00
C CYS A 137 -0.34 -18.51 -4.01
N VAL A 138 0.95 -18.29 -3.72
CA VAL A 138 1.86 -17.59 -4.63
C VAL A 138 2.06 -18.39 -5.92
N ALA A 139 2.30 -19.69 -5.85
CA ALA A 139 2.46 -20.55 -7.02
C ALA A 139 1.20 -20.61 -7.89
N LEU A 140 0.02 -20.72 -7.27
CA LEU A 140 -1.25 -20.73 -7.98
C LEU A 140 -1.55 -19.36 -8.61
N SER A 141 -1.26 -18.25 -7.93
CA SER A 141 -1.47 -16.90 -8.47
C SER A 141 -0.59 -16.63 -9.69
N TRP A 142 0.61 -17.21 -9.74
CA TRP A 142 1.51 -17.11 -10.89
C TRP A 142 0.94 -17.78 -12.15
N ASN A 143 0.20 -18.87 -11.97
CA ASN A 143 -0.34 -19.68 -13.07
C ASN A 143 -1.77 -19.32 -13.47
N THR A 144 -2.42 -18.40 -12.75
CA THR A 144 -3.81 -18.03 -13.04
C THR A 144 -3.90 -16.68 -13.74
N HIS A 145 -4.78 -16.59 -14.75
CA HIS A 145 -5.11 -15.33 -15.42
C HIS A 145 -6.45 -14.74 -14.94
N SER A 146 -7.13 -15.41 -14.01
CA SER A 146 -8.42 -14.94 -13.48
C SER A 146 -8.20 -13.91 -12.38
N THR A 147 -8.68 -12.68 -12.57
CA THR A 147 -8.62 -11.59 -11.60
C THR A 147 -9.26 -11.97 -10.26
N THR A 148 -10.40 -12.67 -10.29
CA THR A 148 -11.12 -13.10 -9.10
C THR A 148 -10.30 -14.13 -8.30
N ILE A 149 -9.73 -15.13 -8.97
CA ILE A 149 -8.91 -16.15 -8.31
C ILE A 149 -7.65 -15.48 -7.71
N THR A 150 -6.97 -14.65 -8.46
CA THR A 150 -5.79 -13.91 -7.98
C THR A 150 -6.14 -13.05 -6.76
N PHE A 151 -7.29 -12.39 -6.75
CA PHE A 151 -7.75 -11.60 -5.61
C PHE A 151 -7.95 -12.47 -4.35
N VAL A 152 -8.63 -13.61 -4.47
CA VAL A 152 -8.83 -14.54 -3.34
C VAL A 152 -7.49 -15.08 -2.82
N LEU A 153 -6.61 -15.51 -3.73
CA LEU A 153 -5.27 -15.99 -3.34
C LEU A 153 -4.44 -14.89 -2.66
N SER A 154 -4.55 -13.65 -3.13
CA SER A 154 -3.88 -12.49 -2.50
C SER A 154 -4.44 -12.20 -1.10
N ALA A 155 -5.75 -12.33 -0.90
CA ALA A 155 -6.38 -12.17 0.41
C ALA A 155 -5.88 -13.23 1.40
N ILE A 156 -5.83 -14.50 0.98
CA ILE A 156 -5.30 -15.60 1.81
C ILE A 156 -3.80 -15.38 2.09
N SER A 157 -3.02 -14.99 1.08
CA SER A 157 -1.58 -14.68 1.25
C SER A 157 -1.36 -13.56 2.25
N THR A 158 -2.17 -12.50 2.20
CA THR A 158 -2.11 -11.37 3.13
C THR A 158 -2.37 -11.83 4.58
N LEU A 159 -3.39 -12.67 4.79
CA LEU A 159 -3.66 -13.26 6.11
C LEU A 159 -2.51 -14.14 6.59
N CYS A 160 -1.94 -14.99 5.71
CA CYS A 160 -0.78 -15.80 6.05
C CYS A 160 0.41 -14.93 6.47
N ILE A 161 0.68 -13.82 5.75
CA ILE A 161 1.74 -12.88 6.10
C ILE A 161 1.48 -12.28 7.48
N TYR A 162 0.27 -11.82 7.77
CA TYR A 162 -0.08 -11.29 9.10
C TYR A 162 0.12 -12.31 10.23
N LEU A 163 -0.19 -13.59 9.98
CA LEU A 163 0.05 -14.65 10.96
C LEU A 163 1.54 -14.97 11.16
N LEU A 164 2.36 -14.81 10.10
CA LEU A 164 3.80 -15.08 10.13
C LEU A 164 4.62 -13.92 10.73
N ILE A 165 4.15 -12.68 10.65
CA ILE A 165 4.88 -11.53 11.17
C ILE A 165 5.01 -11.65 12.70
N PRO A 166 6.24 -11.67 13.25
CA PRO A 166 6.44 -11.72 14.69
C PRO A 166 6.06 -10.38 15.33
N ARG A 167 5.48 -10.41 16.52
CA ARG A 167 5.18 -9.20 17.31
C ARG A 167 6.44 -8.46 17.79
N ARG A 168 7.57 -9.16 17.87
CA ARG A 168 8.82 -8.56 18.30
C ARG A 168 9.43 -7.76 17.17
N SER A 169 9.39 -6.45 17.29
CA SER A 169 10.06 -5.56 16.34
C SER A 169 11.56 -5.49 16.65
N CYS A 170 12.40 -5.74 15.66
CA CYS A 170 13.82 -5.40 15.76
C CYS A 170 14.05 -3.91 15.44
N ALA A 171 15.21 -3.38 15.85
CA ALA A 171 15.52 -1.96 15.65
C ALA A 171 15.42 -1.50 14.17
N PRO A 172 15.90 -2.27 13.17
CA PRO A 172 15.73 -1.90 11.76
C PRO A 172 14.26 -1.80 11.33
N LEU A 173 13.40 -2.74 11.75
CA LEU A 173 11.98 -2.70 11.40
C LEU A 173 11.27 -1.50 12.03
N ARG A 174 11.65 -1.11 13.25
CA ARG A 174 11.10 0.11 13.87
C ARG A 174 11.51 1.36 13.13
N LEU A 175 12.76 1.44 12.66
CA LEU A 175 13.25 2.55 11.86
C LEU A 175 12.47 2.65 10.54
N ILE A 176 12.37 1.55 9.77
CA ILE A 176 11.63 1.50 8.53
C ILE A 176 10.15 1.85 8.74
N SER A 177 9.53 1.34 9.80
CA SER A 177 8.14 1.65 10.12
C SER A 177 7.94 3.12 10.47
N LYS A 178 8.84 3.71 11.27
CA LYS A 178 8.81 5.13 11.64
C LYS A 178 8.97 6.02 10.40
N ASP A 179 9.89 5.67 9.51
CA ASP A 179 10.24 6.47 8.35
C ASP A 179 9.46 6.09 7.09
N SER A 180 8.48 5.18 7.20
CA SER A 180 7.75 4.59 6.06
C SER A 180 7.11 5.63 5.14
N MET A 181 6.54 6.70 5.70
CA MET A 181 5.94 7.79 4.93
C MET A 181 6.99 8.59 4.16
N GLY A 182 8.10 8.95 4.80
CA GLY A 182 9.20 9.63 4.15
C GLY A 182 9.88 8.76 3.10
N ILE A 183 10.09 7.47 3.41
CA ILE A 183 10.63 6.51 2.43
C ILE A 183 9.71 6.46 1.20
N TYR A 184 8.40 6.32 1.39
CA TYR A 184 7.44 6.32 0.29
C TYR A 184 7.53 7.60 -0.56
N LEU A 185 7.61 8.75 0.09
CA LEU A 185 7.61 10.05 -0.57
C LEU A 185 8.89 10.28 -1.40
N PHE A 186 10.06 9.95 -0.84
CA PHE A 186 11.36 10.23 -1.46
C PHE A 186 11.85 9.11 -2.38
N HIS A 187 11.53 7.85 -2.09
CA HIS A 187 11.95 6.72 -2.93
C HIS A 187 11.30 6.76 -4.33
N SER A 188 10.03 7.15 -4.41
CA SER A 188 9.28 7.17 -5.66
C SER A 188 9.89 8.05 -6.77
N PRO A 189 10.33 9.31 -6.51
CA PRO A 189 11.06 10.11 -7.50
C PRO A 189 12.35 9.46 -7.99
N MET A 190 13.06 8.76 -7.11
CA MET A 190 14.36 8.15 -7.43
C MET A 190 14.22 6.96 -8.36
N LEU A 191 13.11 6.19 -8.26
CA LEU A 191 12.79 5.15 -9.23
C LEU A 191 12.70 5.71 -10.66
N TYR A 192 12.14 6.91 -10.80
CA TYR A 192 12.07 7.58 -12.10
C TYR A 192 13.44 7.86 -12.68
N ILE A 193 14.39 8.25 -11.83
CA ILE A 193 15.78 8.51 -12.26
C ILE A 193 16.40 7.22 -12.77
N SER A 194 16.31 6.13 -12.02
CA SER A 194 16.95 4.86 -12.42
C SER A 194 16.37 4.31 -13.72
N PHE A 195 15.04 4.33 -13.89
CA PHE A 195 14.42 3.84 -15.13
C PHE A 195 14.66 4.74 -16.34
N THR A 196 14.87 6.04 -16.13
CA THR A 196 15.14 6.98 -17.22
C THR A 196 16.59 6.93 -17.69
N TYR A 197 17.54 6.87 -16.75
CA TYR A 197 18.96 6.99 -17.09
C TYR A 197 19.68 5.65 -17.24
N TRP A 198 19.12 4.58 -16.65
CA TRP A 198 19.75 3.24 -16.69
C TRP A 198 18.78 2.13 -17.12
N PRO A 199 18.01 2.29 -18.22
CA PRO A 199 16.99 1.33 -18.63
C PRO A 199 17.56 -0.06 -18.96
N GLU A 200 18.81 -0.11 -19.41
CA GLU A 200 19.49 -1.32 -19.90
C GLU A 200 20.25 -2.09 -18.80
N ILE A 201 20.23 -1.60 -17.54
CA ILE A 201 20.97 -2.26 -16.46
C ILE A 201 20.33 -3.62 -16.12
N ASN A 202 21.16 -4.58 -15.71
CA ASN A 202 20.68 -5.89 -15.30
C ASN A 202 19.57 -5.75 -14.23
N PRO A 203 18.42 -6.44 -14.38
CA PRO A 203 17.28 -6.32 -13.46
C PRO A 203 17.63 -6.55 -11.97
N LEU A 204 18.56 -7.46 -11.66
CA LEU A 204 19.00 -7.70 -10.29
C LEU A 204 19.72 -6.48 -9.70
N PHE A 205 20.61 -5.85 -10.49
CA PHE A 205 21.26 -4.62 -10.06
C PHE A 205 20.27 -3.46 -9.95
N MET A 206 19.29 -3.38 -10.85
CA MET A 206 18.22 -2.38 -10.78
C MET A 206 17.43 -2.50 -9.47
N VAL A 207 17.05 -3.72 -9.10
CA VAL A 207 16.37 -3.98 -7.82
C VAL A 207 17.26 -3.59 -6.64
N LEU A 208 18.54 -3.94 -6.66
CA LEU A 208 19.47 -3.62 -5.58
C LEU A 208 19.65 -2.10 -5.41
N ILE A 209 19.87 -1.38 -6.51
CA ILE A 209 20.03 0.07 -6.51
C ILE A 209 18.74 0.73 -6.00
N ASN A 210 17.60 0.33 -6.52
CA ASN A 210 16.33 0.92 -6.16
C ASN A 210 15.94 0.61 -4.71
N PHE A 211 16.07 -0.64 -4.28
CA PHE A 211 15.61 -1.03 -2.93
C PHE A 211 16.61 -0.62 -1.84
N VAL A 212 17.90 -0.92 -2.02
CA VAL A 212 18.93 -0.63 -1.00
C VAL A 212 19.46 0.79 -1.16
N GLY A 213 19.92 1.17 -2.34
CA GLY A 213 20.53 2.47 -2.59
C GLY A 213 19.55 3.61 -2.34
N PHE A 214 18.46 3.64 -3.09
CA PHE A 214 17.47 4.71 -2.96
C PHE A 214 16.63 4.60 -1.69
N GLY A 215 16.44 3.39 -1.14
CA GLY A 215 15.85 3.21 0.18
C GLY A 215 16.66 3.87 1.28
N CYS A 216 17.98 3.67 1.29
CA CYS A 216 18.89 4.35 2.24
C CYS A 216 18.87 5.88 2.06
N VAL A 217 18.93 6.37 0.81
CA VAL A 217 18.85 7.81 0.55
C VAL A 217 17.51 8.38 1.01
N ALA A 218 16.41 7.68 0.81
CA ALA A 218 15.09 8.11 1.27
C ALA A 218 15.02 8.21 2.80
N ILE A 219 15.61 7.25 3.53
CA ILE A 219 15.72 7.32 5.01
C ILE A 219 16.56 8.53 5.43
N LEU A 220 17.70 8.77 4.78
CA LEU A 220 18.55 9.93 5.08
C LEU A 220 17.83 11.25 4.82
N LEU A 221 17.09 11.36 3.72
CA LEU A 221 16.28 12.54 3.41
C LEU A 221 15.15 12.74 4.42
N THR A 222 14.50 11.66 4.86
CA THR A 222 13.47 11.70 5.91
C THR A 222 14.05 12.26 7.21
N GLU A 223 15.19 11.74 7.63
CA GLU A 223 15.88 12.23 8.85
C GLU A 223 16.35 13.68 8.69
N LEU A 224 16.82 14.06 7.50
CA LEU A 224 17.19 15.45 7.21
C LEU A 224 15.96 16.38 7.34
N MET A 225 14.81 16.02 6.74
CA MET A 225 13.56 16.80 6.86
C MET A 225 13.14 16.97 8.32
N ARG A 226 13.31 15.93 9.13
CA ARG A 226 13.04 15.99 10.57
C ARG A 226 13.97 16.97 11.29
N ARG A 227 15.27 16.96 10.96
CA ARG A 227 16.26 17.87 11.57
C ARG A 227 16.06 19.34 11.21
N ILE A 228 15.58 19.64 10.01
CA ILE A 228 15.28 21.03 9.59
C ILE A 228 13.86 21.45 9.95
N HIS A 229 13.19 20.74 10.87
CA HIS A 229 11.82 21.01 11.33
C HIS A 229 10.76 21.04 10.22
N CYS A 230 11.00 20.34 9.11
CA CYS A 230 10.04 20.15 8.03
C CYS A 230 9.23 18.84 8.18
N GLY A 231 8.99 18.38 9.41
CA GLY A 231 8.28 17.13 9.72
C GLY A 231 6.88 17.06 9.12
N ILE A 232 6.21 18.20 8.94
CA ILE A 232 4.88 18.28 8.32
C ILE A 232 4.86 17.67 6.89
N VAL A 233 5.98 17.70 6.16
CA VAL A 233 6.10 17.13 4.82
C VAL A 233 6.07 15.60 4.85
N ILE A 234 6.54 15.02 5.93
CA ILE A 234 6.62 13.56 6.15
C ILE A 234 5.52 13.05 7.10
N GLY A 235 4.54 13.91 7.42
CA GLY A 235 3.38 13.55 8.24
C GLY A 235 3.63 13.51 9.75
N GLU A 236 4.65 14.23 10.25
CA GLU A 236 4.98 14.40 11.68
C GLU A 236 4.66 15.80 12.21
#